data_34a37e40f07acdee609f2f440987ab8a
#
_entry.id   34a37e40f07acdee609f2f440987ab8a
#
_cell.length_a   1.000
_cell.length_b   1.000
_cell.length_c   1.000
_cell.angle_alpha   90.00
_cell.angle_beta   90.00
_cell.angle_gamma   90.00
#
_symmetry.space_group_name_H-M   'P 1'
#
loop_
_entity.id
_entity.type
_entity.pdbx_description
1 polymer ?
#
loop_
_entity_poly.entity_id
_entity_poly.type
_entity_poly.pdbx_seq_one_letter_code
_entity_poly.pdbx_strand_id
1 'polypeptide(L)'
;MSVTPDGCPVDLYLELPAAGEPEVIHGAIPPGAEVLELGCGTGRVTHPLLALGHPVVAVDESAEMLAHVRGAETVCARIDELHLDRRFPVVVLGSHLVNGPDRKELLAAVRRHLTADGQLLVEWHPPAWFDQVADGSGGRLGDVRIALEDVRRDGARLSATVVYSLGGRTWKQPFTCENFSLEPALEQAGLRFERWVTADRDWFSARPSDAG
;
A
#
# COMPACT_ATOMS: atom_id res chain seq x y z
N MET A 1 -15.62 -4.63 -18.26
CA MET A 1 -14.80 -4.58 -17.02
C MET A 1 -13.71 -3.58 -17.29
N SER A 2 -13.64 -2.57 -16.49
CA SER A 2 -12.55 -1.60 -16.56
C SER A 2 -11.40 -2.10 -15.72
N VAL A 3 -10.19 -1.89 -16.21
CA VAL A 3 -8.95 -2.34 -15.60
C VAL A 3 -7.99 -1.15 -15.59
N THR A 4 -7.37 -0.90 -14.45
CA THR A 4 -6.37 0.16 -14.27
C THR A 4 -5.09 -0.13 -15.08
N PRO A 5 -4.20 0.85 -15.27
CA PRO A 5 -2.93 0.64 -15.98
C PRO A 5 -2.07 -0.50 -15.42
N ASP A 6 -2.10 -0.71 -14.10
CA ASP A 6 -1.41 -1.80 -13.40
C ASP A 6 -2.19 -3.13 -13.36
N GLY A 7 -3.35 -3.19 -14.05
CA GLY A 7 -4.13 -4.43 -14.20
C GLY A 7 -5.17 -4.69 -13.11
N CYS A 8 -5.46 -3.74 -12.22
CA CYS A 8 -6.46 -3.89 -11.15
C CYS A 8 -7.89 -3.78 -11.69
N PRO A 9 -8.78 -4.77 -11.50
CA PRO A 9 -10.18 -4.66 -11.88
C PRO A 9 -10.95 -3.72 -10.94
N VAL A 10 -11.46 -2.59 -11.44
CA VAL A 10 -12.14 -1.58 -10.62
C VAL A 10 -13.35 -2.15 -9.89
N ASP A 11 -14.15 -2.98 -10.58
CA ASP A 11 -15.36 -3.60 -10.02
C ASP A 11 -15.05 -4.59 -8.88
N LEU A 12 -13.89 -5.23 -8.88
CA LEU A 12 -13.41 -6.03 -7.75
C LEU A 12 -13.07 -5.14 -6.55
N TYR A 13 -12.31 -4.05 -6.78
CA TYR A 13 -11.86 -3.18 -5.69
C TYR A 13 -13.01 -2.49 -4.96
N LEU A 14 -14.16 -2.34 -5.60
CA LEU A 14 -15.39 -1.86 -4.95
C LEU A 14 -16.00 -2.88 -3.98
N GLU A 15 -15.71 -4.15 -4.15
CA GLU A 15 -16.23 -5.25 -3.31
C GLU A 15 -15.26 -5.61 -2.16
N LEU A 16 -14.00 -5.18 -2.24
CA LEU A 16 -13.01 -5.50 -1.22
C LEU A 16 -13.22 -4.64 0.04
N PRO A 17 -13.47 -5.24 1.22
CA PRO A 17 -13.51 -4.49 2.46
C PRO A 17 -12.10 -4.17 2.95
N ALA A 18 -11.97 -3.22 3.88
CA ALA A 18 -10.77 -3.10 4.69
C ALA A 18 -10.60 -4.35 5.58
N ALA A 19 -9.37 -4.73 5.87
CA ALA A 19 -9.02 -5.92 6.66
C ALA A 19 -8.22 -5.58 7.92
N GLY A 20 -8.53 -4.42 8.53
CA GLY A 20 -7.85 -3.95 9.74
C GLY A 20 -6.76 -2.91 9.48
N GLU A 21 -6.44 -2.61 8.21
CA GLU A 21 -5.44 -1.60 7.88
C GLU A 21 -5.77 -0.21 8.46
N PRO A 22 -7.04 0.28 8.41
CA PRO A 22 -7.39 1.57 9.01
C PRO A 22 -7.13 1.62 10.51
N GLU A 23 -7.42 0.54 11.23
CA GLU A 23 -7.21 0.42 12.69
C GLU A 23 -5.72 0.37 13.03
N VAL A 24 -4.92 -0.33 12.22
CA VAL A 24 -3.46 -0.37 12.34
C VAL A 24 -2.88 1.04 12.16
N ILE A 25 -3.31 1.75 11.12
CA ILE A 25 -2.87 3.11 10.83
C ILE A 25 -3.30 4.06 11.96
N HIS A 26 -4.59 4.05 12.33
CA HIS A 26 -5.14 4.90 13.38
C HIS A 26 -4.43 4.71 14.73
N GLY A 27 -4.15 3.46 15.10
CA GLY A 27 -3.44 3.13 16.34
C GLY A 27 -1.95 3.53 16.33
N ALA A 28 -1.39 3.79 15.16
CA ALA A 28 0.03 4.11 15.00
C ALA A 28 0.34 5.61 14.92
N ILE A 29 -0.67 6.46 14.67
CA ILE A 29 -0.52 7.90 14.40
C ILE A 29 -1.28 8.75 15.43
N PRO A 30 -0.92 10.05 15.60
CA PRO A 30 -1.67 10.94 16.48
C PRO A 30 -3.13 11.11 16.02
N PRO A 31 -4.11 11.23 16.95
CA PRO A 31 -5.49 11.52 16.59
C PRO A 31 -5.62 12.78 15.74
N GLY A 32 -6.39 12.72 14.65
CA GLY A 32 -6.60 13.85 13.74
C GLY A 32 -5.41 14.21 12.85
N ALA A 33 -4.32 13.42 12.86
CA ALA A 33 -3.20 13.64 11.96
C ALA A 33 -3.66 13.58 10.49
N GLU A 34 -3.19 14.50 9.67
CA GLU A 34 -3.42 14.50 8.23
C GLU A 34 -2.57 13.40 7.58
N VAL A 35 -3.19 12.64 6.68
CA VAL A 35 -2.60 11.48 6.02
C VAL A 35 -2.51 11.72 4.51
N LEU A 36 -1.34 11.46 3.92
CA LEU A 36 -1.19 11.25 2.49
C LEU A 36 -1.22 9.74 2.23
N GLU A 37 -2.28 9.26 1.60
CA GLU A 37 -2.44 7.85 1.21
C GLU A 37 -2.02 7.65 -0.24
N LEU A 38 -1.01 6.84 -0.47
CA LEU A 38 -0.45 6.54 -1.78
C LEU A 38 -0.98 5.19 -2.30
N GLY A 39 -1.62 5.21 -3.48
CA GLY A 39 -2.29 4.04 -4.05
C GLY A 39 -3.63 3.74 -3.38
N CYS A 40 -4.49 4.75 -3.21
CA CYS A 40 -5.74 4.63 -2.45
C CYS A 40 -6.82 3.76 -3.11
N GLY A 41 -6.69 3.48 -4.42
CA GLY A 41 -7.69 2.76 -5.19
C GLY A 41 -9.08 3.40 -5.10
N THR A 42 -10.09 2.61 -4.79
CA THR A 42 -11.49 3.05 -4.61
C THR A 42 -11.77 3.67 -3.24
N GLY A 43 -10.74 3.85 -2.39
CA GLY A 43 -10.87 4.44 -1.05
C GLY A 43 -11.18 3.44 0.05
N ARG A 44 -10.80 2.17 -0.12
CA ARG A 44 -11.01 1.08 0.84
C ARG A 44 -10.44 1.40 2.24
N VAL A 45 -9.30 2.07 2.30
CA VAL A 45 -8.64 2.53 3.53
C VAL A 45 -8.98 4.01 3.80
N THR A 46 -9.07 4.84 2.77
CA THR A 46 -9.41 6.27 2.85
C THR A 46 -10.67 6.52 3.66
N HIS A 47 -11.79 5.86 3.31
CA HIS A 47 -13.08 6.14 3.93
C HIS A 47 -13.13 5.80 5.43
N PRO A 48 -12.61 4.65 5.90
CA PRO A 48 -12.50 4.39 7.31
C PRO A 48 -11.58 5.37 8.06
N LEU A 49 -10.46 5.80 7.47
CA LEU A 49 -9.58 6.80 8.09
C LEU A 49 -10.29 8.15 8.27
N LEU A 50 -11.07 8.59 7.28
CA LEU A 50 -11.93 9.77 7.41
C LEU A 50 -12.95 9.62 8.54
N ALA A 51 -13.58 8.44 8.66
CA ALA A 51 -14.53 8.14 9.73
C ALA A 51 -13.87 8.11 11.12
N LEU A 52 -12.59 7.74 11.19
CA LEU A 52 -11.76 7.80 12.40
C LEU A 52 -11.21 9.21 12.71
N GLY A 53 -11.56 10.22 11.88
CA GLY A 53 -11.25 11.62 12.11
C GLY A 53 -9.92 12.09 11.52
N HIS A 54 -9.31 11.33 10.62
CA HIS A 54 -8.10 11.74 9.91
C HIS A 54 -8.44 12.42 8.58
N PRO A 55 -8.03 13.68 8.35
CA PRO A 55 -8.04 14.25 7.00
C PRO A 55 -7.13 13.43 6.08
N VAL A 56 -7.61 13.09 4.88
CA VAL A 56 -6.86 12.28 3.91
C VAL A 56 -6.73 13.00 2.58
N VAL A 57 -5.51 13.00 2.04
CA VAL A 57 -5.23 13.26 0.64
C VAL A 57 -4.94 11.91 -0.02
N ALA A 58 -5.82 11.51 -0.92
CA ALA A 58 -5.84 10.19 -1.54
C ALA A 58 -5.27 10.27 -2.96
N VAL A 59 -4.17 9.55 -3.22
CA VAL A 59 -3.47 9.52 -4.51
C VAL A 59 -3.66 8.18 -5.16
N ASP A 60 -4.02 8.18 -6.44
CA ASP A 60 -4.05 7.00 -7.30
C ASP A 60 -3.80 7.40 -8.75
N GLU A 61 -3.20 6.52 -9.57
CA GLU A 61 -2.99 6.82 -10.99
C GLU A 61 -4.27 6.67 -11.82
N SER A 62 -5.27 5.95 -11.30
CA SER A 62 -6.53 5.69 -11.98
C SER A 62 -7.61 6.71 -11.60
N ALA A 63 -7.96 7.59 -12.53
CA ALA A 63 -9.09 8.50 -12.36
C ALA A 63 -10.41 7.74 -12.10
N GLU A 64 -10.55 6.54 -12.62
CA GLU A 64 -11.72 5.70 -12.43
C GLU A 64 -11.81 5.16 -11.00
N MET A 65 -10.70 4.74 -10.40
CA MET A 65 -10.63 4.40 -8.98
C MET A 65 -11.01 5.60 -8.12
N LEU A 66 -10.39 6.76 -8.38
CA LEU A 66 -10.62 8.00 -7.64
C LEU A 66 -12.06 8.50 -7.73
N ALA A 67 -12.77 8.18 -8.81
CA ALA A 67 -14.21 8.54 -8.95
C ALA A 67 -15.09 7.92 -7.86
N HIS A 68 -14.62 6.92 -7.13
CA HIS A 68 -15.31 6.29 -6.02
C HIS A 68 -14.91 6.83 -4.65
N VAL A 69 -13.80 7.57 -4.54
CA VAL A 69 -13.37 8.21 -3.29
C VAL A 69 -14.29 9.38 -2.93
N ARG A 70 -14.72 9.44 -1.68
CA ARG A 70 -15.60 10.48 -1.14
C ARG A 70 -15.03 11.07 0.15
N GLY A 71 -15.19 12.38 0.31
CA GLY A 71 -14.83 13.07 1.55
C GLY A 71 -13.34 13.36 1.71
N ALA A 72 -12.48 12.88 0.82
CA ALA A 72 -11.06 13.19 0.77
C ALA A 72 -10.74 14.13 -0.40
N GLU A 73 -9.63 14.84 -0.29
CA GLU A 73 -8.97 15.44 -1.44
C GLU A 73 -8.36 14.33 -2.28
N THR A 74 -8.57 14.34 -3.61
CA THR A 74 -8.05 13.31 -4.51
C THR A 74 -7.05 13.90 -5.50
N VAL A 75 -5.96 13.17 -5.74
CA VAL A 75 -4.93 13.53 -6.71
C VAL A 75 -4.71 12.37 -7.67
N CYS A 76 -4.99 12.60 -8.96
CA CYS A 76 -4.75 11.60 -10.01
C CYS A 76 -3.32 11.73 -10.50
N ALA A 77 -2.44 10.87 -10.03
CA ALA A 77 -1.03 10.86 -10.41
C ALA A 77 -0.39 9.51 -10.11
N ARG A 78 0.64 9.15 -10.86
CA ARG A 78 1.56 8.08 -10.49
C ARG A 78 2.36 8.52 -9.26
N ILE A 79 2.62 7.58 -8.35
CA ILE A 79 3.30 7.90 -7.08
C ILE A 79 4.73 8.40 -7.33
N ASP A 80 5.46 7.80 -8.25
CA ASP A 80 6.84 8.16 -8.61
C ASP A 80 6.95 9.59 -9.21
N GLU A 81 5.90 10.02 -9.92
CA GLU A 81 5.79 11.35 -10.54
C GLU A 81 5.10 12.39 -9.64
N LEU A 82 4.63 11.99 -8.46
CA LEU A 82 3.88 12.87 -7.58
C LEU A 82 4.74 14.03 -7.07
N HIS A 83 4.24 15.25 -7.25
CA HIS A 83 4.82 16.49 -6.71
C HIS A 83 3.69 17.38 -6.15
N LEU A 84 3.56 17.37 -4.84
CA LEU A 84 2.67 18.29 -4.12
C LEU A 84 3.51 19.39 -3.47
N ASP A 85 3.03 20.62 -3.52
CA ASP A 85 3.71 21.80 -2.90
C ASP A 85 3.53 21.83 -1.37
N ARG A 86 3.29 20.66 -0.77
CA ARG A 86 3.12 20.50 0.68
C ARG A 86 3.67 19.17 1.17
N ARG A 87 3.91 19.11 2.48
CA ARG A 87 4.37 17.91 3.17
C ARG A 87 3.38 17.50 4.25
N PHE A 88 3.40 16.22 4.59
CA PHE A 88 2.44 15.60 5.48
C PHE A 88 3.12 15.03 6.72
N PRO A 89 2.46 15.11 7.89
CA PRO A 89 2.96 14.47 9.09
C PRO A 89 2.91 12.94 9.00
N VAL A 90 2.01 12.40 8.16
CA VAL A 90 1.87 10.96 7.95
C VAL A 90 1.76 10.66 6.46
N VAL A 91 2.55 9.70 5.99
CA VAL A 91 2.41 9.10 4.65
C VAL A 91 2.15 7.61 4.82
N VAL A 92 1.17 7.08 4.12
CA VAL A 92 0.82 5.66 4.11
C VAL A 92 1.11 5.06 2.74
N LEU A 93 1.82 3.94 2.73
CA LEU A 93 2.09 3.11 1.57
C LEU A 93 1.60 1.69 1.88
N GLY A 94 0.36 1.41 1.53
CA GLY A 94 -0.31 0.12 1.77
C GLY A 94 -0.20 -0.85 0.62
N SER A 95 -1.00 -1.93 0.69
CA SER A 95 -1.17 -2.93 -0.38
C SER A 95 0.14 -3.52 -0.89
N HIS A 96 1.14 -3.63 -0.03
CA HIS A 96 2.47 -4.20 -0.32
C HIS A 96 3.21 -3.52 -1.50
N LEU A 97 2.83 -2.30 -1.87
CA LEU A 97 3.42 -1.56 -2.99
C LEU A 97 4.94 -1.43 -2.86
N VAL A 98 5.46 -1.33 -1.64
CA VAL A 98 6.90 -1.26 -1.37
C VAL A 98 7.67 -2.51 -1.83
N ASN A 99 6.99 -3.65 -1.99
CA ASN A 99 7.60 -4.86 -2.53
C ASN A 99 7.63 -4.86 -4.08
N GLY A 100 7.06 -3.85 -4.73
CA GLY A 100 7.11 -3.69 -6.18
C GLY A 100 8.51 -3.36 -6.69
N PRO A 101 8.72 -3.50 -8.02
CA PRO A 101 10.00 -3.18 -8.66
C PRO A 101 10.35 -1.69 -8.56
N ASP A 102 9.36 -0.81 -8.44
CA ASP A 102 9.52 0.65 -8.39
C ASP A 102 9.73 1.18 -6.96
N ARG A 103 10.08 0.31 -6.01
CA ARG A 103 10.29 0.63 -4.59
C ARG A 103 11.12 1.87 -4.35
N LYS A 104 12.23 2.02 -5.09
CA LYS A 104 13.16 3.15 -4.93
C LYS A 104 12.48 4.48 -5.23
N GLU A 105 11.73 4.53 -6.32
CA GLU A 105 10.99 5.69 -6.79
C GLU A 105 9.83 6.01 -5.82
N LEU A 106 9.13 4.99 -5.34
CA LEU A 106 8.06 5.13 -4.35
C LEU A 106 8.59 5.69 -3.02
N LEU A 107 9.68 5.16 -2.50
CA LEU A 107 10.29 5.68 -1.26
C LEU A 107 10.86 7.08 -1.42
N ALA A 108 11.39 7.43 -2.60
CA ALA A 108 11.81 8.80 -2.89
C ALA A 108 10.62 9.78 -2.92
N ALA A 109 9.49 9.36 -3.48
CA ALA A 109 8.25 10.14 -3.45
C ALA A 109 7.74 10.32 -2.02
N VAL A 110 7.73 9.26 -1.21
CA VAL A 110 7.41 9.32 0.22
C VAL A 110 8.28 10.37 0.92
N ARG A 111 9.61 10.27 0.78
CA ARG A 111 10.57 11.18 1.45
C ARG A 111 10.35 12.64 1.06
N ARG A 112 9.98 12.89 -0.18
CA ARG A 112 9.67 14.22 -0.72
C ARG A 112 8.47 14.86 -0.03
N HIS A 113 7.47 14.06 0.33
CA HIS A 113 6.20 14.51 0.90
C HIS A 113 6.09 14.37 2.43
N LEU A 114 7.10 13.81 3.12
CA LEU A 114 7.14 13.79 4.59
C LEU A 114 7.65 15.10 5.16
N THR A 115 7.03 15.57 6.25
CA THR A 115 7.63 16.61 7.12
C THR A 115 8.91 16.09 7.76
N ALA A 116 9.73 16.96 8.32
CA ALA A 116 11.01 16.58 8.92
C ALA A 116 10.84 15.59 10.08
N ASP A 117 9.76 15.72 10.84
CA ASP A 117 9.35 14.89 11.96
C ASP A 117 8.22 13.90 11.58
N GLY A 118 7.92 13.77 10.29
CA GLY A 118 6.84 12.94 9.78
C GLY A 118 7.09 11.44 9.94
N GLN A 119 6.01 10.70 9.86
CA GLN A 119 6.00 9.24 9.96
C GLN A 119 5.51 8.61 8.67
N LEU A 120 6.27 7.65 8.15
CA LEU A 120 5.85 6.73 7.11
C LEU A 120 5.29 5.47 7.76
N LEU A 121 4.13 5.01 7.30
CA LEU A 121 3.59 3.68 7.61
C LEU A 121 3.55 2.84 6.32
N VAL A 122 4.05 1.63 6.41
CA VAL A 122 4.17 0.73 5.25
C VAL A 122 3.62 -0.64 5.58
N GLU A 123 2.76 -1.13 4.69
CA GLU A 123 2.40 -2.54 4.59
C GLU A 123 3.35 -3.23 3.61
N TRP A 124 3.91 -4.38 4.01
CA TRP A 124 4.87 -5.08 3.19
C TRP A 124 4.79 -6.59 3.37
N HIS A 125 5.31 -7.33 2.41
CA HIS A 125 5.59 -8.75 2.57
C HIS A 125 6.96 -8.94 3.23
N PRO A 126 7.03 -9.44 4.47
CA PRO A 126 8.30 -9.74 5.12
C PRO A 126 9.01 -10.93 4.43
N PRO A 127 10.34 -11.09 4.59
CA PRO A 127 11.08 -12.19 3.96
C PRO A 127 10.48 -13.57 4.19
N ALA A 128 9.94 -13.83 5.39
CA ALA A 128 9.30 -15.11 5.72
C ALA A 128 8.08 -15.43 4.84
N TRP A 129 7.35 -14.41 4.34
CA TRP A 129 6.27 -14.61 3.40
C TRP A 129 6.78 -15.19 2.07
N PHE A 130 7.91 -14.68 1.57
CA PHE A 130 8.52 -15.16 0.32
C PHE A 130 8.95 -16.63 0.42
N ASP A 131 9.35 -17.11 1.60
CA ASP A 131 9.76 -18.50 1.81
C ASP A 131 8.57 -19.45 1.83
N GLN A 132 7.39 -18.98 2.28
CA GLN A 132 6.21 -19.81 2.56
C GLN A 132 5.18 -19.80 1.43
N VAL A 133 5.11 -18.70 0.65
CA VAL A 133 4.06 -18.54 -0.37
C VAL A 133 4.22 -19.57 -1.49
N ALA A 134 3.11 -20.15 -1.93
CA ALA A 134 3.07 -21.16 -2.99
C ALA A 134 1.71 -21.10 -3.72
N ASP A 135 1.54 -21.87 -4.77
CA ASP A 135 0.24 -22.06 -5.41
C ASP A 135 -0.80 -22.52 -4.39
N GLY A 136 -1.96 -21.88 -4.40
CA GLY A 136 -3.03 -22.09 -3.43
C GLY A 136 -2.89 -21.28 -2.14
N SER A 137 -1.74 -20.62 -1.89
CA SER A 137 -1.63 -19.66 -0.78
C SER A 137 -2.65 -18.53 -0.94
N GLY A 138 -3.24 -18.08 0.16
CA GLY A 138 -4.25 -17.04 0.15
C GLY A 138 -5.14 -17.11 1.39
N GLY A 139 -6.38 -16.62 1.25
CA GLY A 139 -7.30 -16.53 2.38
C GLY A 139 -8.65 -15.97 1.96
N ARG A 140 -9.21 -15.17 2.85
CA ARG A 140 -10.45 -14.43 2.61
C ARG A 140 -10.29 -12.98 3.06
N LEU A 141 -10.92 -12.10 2.30
CA LEU A 141 -11.09 -10.69 2.63
C LEU A 141 -12.60 -10.40 2.59
N GLY A 142 -13.24 -10.40 3.75
CA GLY A 142 -14.69 -10.46 3.81
C GLY A 142 -15.23 -11.73 3.13
N ASP A 143 -16.12 -11.54 2.16
CA ASP A 143 -16.69 -12.63 1.36
C ASP A 143 -15.84 -12.99 0.13
N VAL A 144 -14.83 -12.20 -0.20
CA VAL A 144 -13.93 -12.45 -1.31
C VAL A 144 -12.91 -13.51 -0.92
N ARG A 145 -12.87 -14.61 -1.67
CA ARG A 145 -11.80 -15.61 -1.57
C ARG A 145 -10.62 -15.16 -2.42
N ILE A 146 -9.42 -15.28 -1.86
CA ILE A 146 -8.15 -14.93 -2.51
C ILE A 146 -7.30 -16.20 -2.58
N ALA A 147 -6.70 -16.46 -3.74
CA ALA A 147 -5.71 -17.53 -3.91
C ALA A 147 -4.63 -17.09 -4.89
N LEU A 148 -3.43 -17.62 -4.74
CA LEU A 148 -2.33 -17.43 -5.69
C LEU A 148 -2.24 -18.62 -6.64
N GLU A 149 -1.99 -18.31 -7.91
CA GLU A 149 -1.71 -19.28 -8.98
C GLU A 149 -0.40 -18.89 -9.68
N ASP A 150 0.25 -19.86 -10.30
CA ASP A 150 1.46 -19.65 -11.12
C ASP A 150 2.62 -18.97 -10.36
N VAL A 151 2.81 -19.32 -9.09
CA VAL A 151 3.89 -18.77 -8.25
C VAL A 151 5.25 -19.18 -8.80
N ARG A 152 6.05 -18.22 -9.22
CA ARG A 152 7.40 -18.42 -9.77
C ARG A 152 8.39 -17.54 -9.04
N ARG A 153 9.60 -18.08 -8.80
CA ARG A 153 10.70 -17.36 -8.15
C ARG A 153 11.90 -17.31 -9.08
N ASP A 154 12.51 -16.13 -9.12
CA ASP A 154 13.78 -15.88 -9.79
C ASP A 154 14.63 -14.97 -8.91
N GLY A 155 15.55 -15.57 -8.15
CA GLY A 155 16.32 -14.86 -7.13
C GLY A 155 15.42 -14.22 -6.07
N ALA A 156 15.53 -12.91 -5.91
CA ALA A 156 14.70 -12.11 -4.98
C ALA A 156 13.29 -11.81 -5.54
N ARG A 157 13.07 -12.03 -6.85
CA ARG A 157 11.80 -11.72 -7.52
C ARG A 157 10.83 -12.88 -7.42
N LEU A 158 9.57 -12.56 -7.15
CA LEU A 158 8.44 -13.46 -7.20
C LEU A 158 7.39 -12.90 -8.14
N SER A 159 6.87 -13.74 -9.03
CA SER A 159 5.69 -13.42 -9.83
C SER A 159 4.60 -14.44 -9.60
N ALA A 160 3.35 -14.00 -9.59
CA ALA A 160 2.18 -14.87 -9.43
C ALA A 160 0.95 -14.19 -10.03
N THR A 161 -0.16 -14.93 -10.05
CA THR A 161 -1.48 -14.39 -10.36
C THR A 161 -2.34 -14.49 -9.11
N VAL A 162 -2.86 -13.37 -8.62
CA VAL A 162 -3.90 -13.36 -7.60
C VAL A 162 -5.23 -13.70 -8.27
N VAL A 163 -5.93 -14.68 -7.73
CA VAL A 163 -7.28 -15.05 -8.15
C VAL A 163 -8.26 -14.67 -7.05
N TYR A 164 -9.16 -13.78 -7.36
CA TYR A 164 -10.24 -13.35 -6.48
C TYR A 164 -11.54 -14.03 -6.91
N SER A 165 -12.34 -14.49 -5.97
CA SER A 165 -13.62 -15.14 -6.23
C SER A 165 -14.70 -14.63 -5.29
N LEU A 166 -15.84 -14.18 -5.85
CA LEU A 166 -17.00 -13.69 -5.10
C LEU A 166 -18.29 -13.97 -5.89
N GLY A 167 -19.26 -14.62 -5.28
CA GLY A 167 -20.60 -14.81 -5.86
C GLY A 167 -20.59 -15.46 -7.25
N GLY A 168 -19.67 -16.39 -7.54
CA GLY A 168 -19.53 -17.03 -8.85
C GLY A 168 -18.75 -16.21 -9.89
N ARG A 169 -18.35 -14.98 -9.57
CA ARG A 169 -17.42 -14.16 -10.38
C ARG A 169 -15.99 -14.47 -9.99
N THR A 170 -15.07 -14.33 -10.95
CA THR A 170 -13.63 -14.52 -10.75
C THR A 170 -12.86 -13.42 -11.48
N TRP A 171 -11.85 -12.88 -10.80
CA TRP A 171 -10.89 -11.93 -11.35
C TRP A 171 -9.49 -12.47 -11.20
N LYS A 172 -8.63 -12.16 -12.14
CA LYS A 172 -7.23 -12.55 -12.14
C LYS A 172 -6.36 -11.30 -12.32
N GLN A 173 -5.42 -11.14 -11.42
CA GLN A 173 -4.46 -10.02 -11.44
C GLN A 173 -3.04 -10.57 -11.35
N PRO A 174 -2.24 -10.52 -12.42
CA PRO A 174 -0.83 -10.84 -12.34
C PRO A 174 -0.09 -9.76 -11.55
N PHE A 175 0.88 -10.17 -10.76
CA PHE A 175 1.74 -9.24 -10.05
C PHE A 175 3.17 -9.77 -9.98
N THR A 176 4.09 -8.85 -9.70
CA THR A 176 5.49 -9.14 -9.41
C THR A 176 5.90 -8.38 -8.17
N CYS A 177 6.57 -9.05 -7.25
CA CYS A 177 7.13 -8.43 -6.05
C CYS A 177 8.56 -8.93 -5.80
N GLU A 178 9.27 -8.22 -4.94
CA GLU A 178 10.67 -8.50 -4.64
C GLU A 178 10.87 -8.60 -3.12
N ASN A 179 11.60 -9.65 -2.72
CA ASN A 179 12.19 -9.72 -1.38
C ASN A 179 13.40 -8.77 -1.32
N PHE A 180 13.48 -7.96 -0.30
CA PHE A 180 14.55 -6.98 -0.15
C PHE A 180 14.96 -6.77 1.31
N SER A 181 16.16 -6.21 1.51
CA SER A 181 16.64 -5.82 2.83
C SER A 181 16.06 -4.46 3.21
N LEU A 182 15.24 -4.42 4.26
CA LEU A 182 14.46 -3.25 4.66
C LEU A 182 15.34 -2.03 4.98
N GLU A 183 16.27 -2.18 5.92
CA GLU A 183 17.09 -1.07 6.42
C GLU A 183 17.90 -0.39 5.32
N PRO A 184 18.66 -1.13 4.46
CA PRO A 184 19.40 -0.52 3.35
C PRO A 184 18.49 0.20 2.36
N ALA A 185 17.27 -0.31 2.09
CA ALA A 185 16.34 0.34 1.18
C ALA A 185 15.81 1.67 1.75
N LEU A 186 15.51 1.71 3.04
CA LEU A 186 15.12 2.93 3.74
C LEU A 186 16.25 3.96 3.78
N GLU A 187 17.46 3.54 4.13
CA GLU A 187 18.65 4.42 4.19
C GLU A 187 18.93 5.09 2.83
N GLN A 188 18.84 4.33 1.73
CA GLN A 188 19.01 4.88 0.38
C GLN A 188 17.97 5.96 0.04
N ALA A 189 16.79 5.89 0.64
CA ALA A 189 15.72 6.87 0.47
C ALA A 189 15.81 8.04 1.47
N GLY A 190 16.81 8.08 2.36
CA GLY A 190 16.91 9.07 3.42
C GLY A 190 15.86 8.87 4.52
N LEU A 191 15.51 7.61 4.76
CA LEU A 191 14.59 7.17 5.81
C LEU A 191 15.33 6.22 6.77
N ARG A 192 14.84 6.12 8.00
CA ARG A 192 15.31 5.14 9.00
C ARG A 192 14.14 4.36 9.55
N PHE A 193 14.32 3.07 9.76
CA PHE A 193 13.36 2.23 10.45
C PHE A 193 13.13 2.75 11.87
N GLU A 194 11.89 2.75 12.32
CA GLU A 194 11.51 3.17 13.67
C GLU A 194 11.03 1.98 14.50
N ARG A 195 9.99 1.30 14.06
CA ARG A 195 9.43 0.14 14.79
C ARG A 195 8.53 -0.72 13.90
N TRP A 196 8.31 -1.94 14.35
CA TRP A 196 7.21 -2.77 13.87
C TRP A 196 5.89 -2.24 14.45
N VAL A 197 4.86 -2.16 13.62
CA VAL A 197 3.52 -1.67 14.01
C VAL A 197 2.64 -2.84 14.40
N THR A 198 2.80 -3.99 13.74
CA THR A 198 2.07 -5.23 13.99
C THR A 198 2.97 -6.33 14.54
N ALA A 199 2.37 -7.29 15.26
CA ALA A 199 3.10 -8.43 15.82
C ALA A 199 3.67 -9.35 14.73
N ASP A 200 2.96 -9.48 13.60
CA ASP A 200 3.36 -10.33 12.46
C ASP A 200 4.40 -9.64 11.58
N ARG A 201 4.74 -8.37 11.88
CA ARG A 201 5.75 -7.58 11.19
C ARG A 201 5.44 -7.35 9.69
N ASP A 202 4.19 -7.37 9.33
CA ASP A 202 3.67 -7.01 8.01
C ASP A 202 3.43 -5.50 7.86
N TRP A 203 3.47 -4.75 8.98
CA TRP A 203 3.47 -3.30 9.02
C TRP A 203 4.67 -2.77 9.82
N PHE A 204 5.32 -1.75 9.27
CA PHE A 204 6.39 -1.02 9.96
C PHE A 204 6.19 0.50 9.84
N SER A 205 6.85 1.23 10.75
CA SER A 205 7.01 2.67 10.63
C SER A 205 8.47 3.04 10.35
N ALA A 206 8.63 4.14 9.62
CA ALA A 206 9.92 4.76 9.35
C ALA A 206 9.81 6.29 9.46
N ARG A 207 10.94 6.96 9.67
CA ARG A 207 11.03 8.42 9.73
C ARG A 207 12.12 8.93 8.81
N PRO A 208 12.09 10.22 8.43
CA PRO A 208 13.25 10.84 7.80
C PRO A 208 14.51 10.61 8.64
N SER A 209 15.61 10.27 7.99
CA SER A 209 16.92 10.30 8.62
C SER A 209 17.27 11.75 8.95
N ASP A 210 17.93 11.98 10.10
CA ASP A 210 18.43 13.30 10.44
C ASP A 210 19.35 13.79 9.31
N ALA A 211 19.17 15.04 8.88
CA ALA A 211 20.09 15.65 7.95
C ALA A 211 21.44 15.76 8.66
N GLY A 212 22.41 14.96 8.21
CA GLY A 212 23.79 15.05 8.68
C GLY A 212 24.45 16.37 8.32
#